data_df308044e7e114c79ec04b9305f4c386
#
_entry.id   df308044e7e114c79ec04b9305f4c386
#
_cell.length_a   1.000
_cell.length_b   1.000
_cell.length_c   1.000
_cell.angle_alpha   90.00
_cell.angle_beta   90.00
_cell.angle_gamma   90.00
#
_symmetry.space_group_name_H-M   'P 1'
#
loop_
_entity.id
_entity.type
_entity.pdbx_description
1 polymer ?
#
loop_
_entity_poly.entity_id
_entity_poly.type
_entity_poly.pdbx_seq_one_letter_code
_entity_poly.pdbx_strand_id
1 'polypeptide(L)'
;MSKNFVPLLIVLVIILAGGLGILFMLNQNNIKTDQLNITDQTSPTSVVSSTTPTNTPTVTPQILNTQTLPNGLIIEDEIIGQGQEAKSGDTISIHYTGTFTNGVKFDSSLDRNQPFETQIGVGQVIKGWDEGVIGMKIGGKRRLTIPPDLAYGPKGITGSIPPNSTLIFELELLEIK
;
A
#
# COMPACT_ATOMS: atom_id res chain seq x y z
N MET A 1 40.83 -17.17 1.15
CA MET A 1 39.74 -17.09 0.16
C MET A 1 38.42 -17.27 0.90
N SER A 2 37.86 -16.18 1.38
CA SER A 2 36.58 -16.18 2.11
C SER A 2 35.47 -15.94 1.09
N LYS A 3 34.62 -16.94 0.87
CA LYS A 3 33.42 -16.81 0.03
C LYS A 3 32.34 -16.19 0.88
N ASN A 4 32.04 -14.91 0.65
CA ASN A 4 30.89 -14.24 1.27
C ASN A 4 29.61 -14.85 0.69
N PHE A 5 29.01 -15.73 1.45
CA PHE A 5 27.66 -16.25 1.23
C PHE A 5 26.68 -15.15 1.66
N VAL A 6 26.12 -14.41 0.71
CA VAL A 6 24.97 -13.55 0.98
C VAL A 6 23.76 -14.48 1.09
N PRO A 7 23.07 -14.52 2.23
CA PRO A 7 21.97 -15.47 2.39
C PRO A 7 20.78 -15.05 1.52
N LEU A 8 20.40 -15.95 0.65
CA LEU A 8 19.20 -15.98 -0.20
C LEU A 8 17.90 -16.10 0.64
N LEU A 9 17.85 -15.47 1.81
CA LEU A 9 16.80 -15.76 2.82
C LEU A 9 15.70 -14.71 2.89
N ILE A 10 15.79 -13.64 2.09
CA ILE A 10 14.84 -12.52 2.19
C ILE A 10 13.64 -12.66 1.23
N VAL A 11 13.79 -13.48 0.18
CA VAL A 11 12.68 -13.69 -0.78
C VAL A 11 11.64 -14.71 -0.27
N LEU A 12 12.00 -15.54 0.72
CA LEU A 12 11.11 -16.61 1.22
C LEU A 12 10.08 -16.14 2.26
N VAL A 13 10.24 -14.96 2.84
CA VAL A 13 9.31 -14.45 3.86
C VAL A 13 7.98 -13.95 3.27
N ILE A 14 7.95 -13.66 1.97
CA ILE A 14 6.72 -13.17 1.30
C ILE A 14 5.75 -14.32 0.95
N ILE A 15 6.21 -15.58 0.90
CA ILE A 15 5.40 -16.71 0.39
C ILE A 15 4.89 -17.65 1.50
N LEU A 16 5.41 -17.61 2.72
CA LEU A 16 5.11 -18.62 3.76
C LEU A 16 4.19 -18.21 4.92
N ALA A 17 3.57 -17.02 4.87
CA ALA A 17 2.57 -16.63 5.87
C ALA A 17 1.11 -16.98 5.48
N GLY A 18 0.92 -17.85 4.50
CA GLY A 18 -0.39 -18.33 4.05
C GLY A 18 -0.70 -19.75 4.52
N GLY A 19 -0.84 -19.97 5.82
CA GLY A 19 -1.26 -21.30 6.25
C GLY A 19 -1.10 -21.57 7.75
N LEU A 20 -1.93 -20.99 8.57
CA LEU A 20 -2.39 -21.68 9.78
C LEU A 20 -3.71 -21.08 10.23
N GLY A 21 -4.78 -21.89 10.13
CA GLY A 21 -6.11 -21.57 10.55
C GLY A 21 -6.15 -21.26 12.05
N ILE A 22 -6.69 -20.13 12.41
CA ILE A 22 -7.07 -19.81 13.76
C ILE A 22 -8.59 -19.91 13.86
N LEU A 23 -8.99 -20.89 14.64
CA LEU A 23 -10.32 -21.14 15.15
C LEU A 23 -10.89 -19.85 15.79
N PHE A 24 -11.84 -19.20 15.12
CA PHE A 24 -12.51 -18.01 15.66
C PHE A 24 -13.66 -18.46 16.55
N MET A 25 -13.50 -18.28 17.85
CA MET A 25 -14.60 -18.41 18.83
C MET A 25 -15.61 -17.29 18.64
N LEU A 26 -16.82 -17.71 18.28
CA LEU A 26 -18.01 -16.85 18.27
C LEU A 26 -18.32 -16.40 19.70
N ASN A 27 -18.21 -15.13 19.99
CA ASN A 27 -18.84 -14.52 21.15
C ASN A 27 -20.12 -13.81 20.72
N GLN A 28 -21.23 -14.48 20.99
CA GLN A 28 -22.57 -13.94 20.82
C GLN A 28 -22.92 -13.09 22.04
N ASN A 29 -22.98 -11.79 21.91
CA ASN A 29 -23.64 -10.94 22.90
C ASN A 29 -24.87 -10.27 22.30
N ASN A 30 -25.99 -10.93 22.54
CA ASN A 30 -27.26 -10.49 23.07
C ASN A 30 -27.69 -9.04 22.82
N ILE A 31 -28.51 -8.86 21.78
CA ILE A 31 -29.26 -7.62 21.59
C ILE A 31 -30.64 -7.85 22.21
N LYS A 32 -30.92 -7.19 23.33
CA LYS A 32 -32.24 -7.05 23.90
C LYS A 32 -33.09 -6.14 23.04
N THR A 33 -34.15 -6.70 22.53
CA THR A 33 -35.29 -6.01 21.95
C THR A 33 -36.14 -5.45 23.07
N ASP A 34 -36.31 -4.14 23.12
CA ASP A 34 -37.41 -3.53 23.87
C ASP A 34 -38.33 -2.85 22.88
N GLN A 35 -39.54 -3.36 22.92
CA GLN A 35 -40.73 -2.96 22.20
C GLN A 35 -41.47 -1.82 22.94
N LEU A 36 -42.26 -1.08 22.15
CA LEU A 36 -43.43 -0.30 22.47
C LEU A 36 -43.22 1.17 22.87
N ASN A 37 -43.85 2.13 22.21
CA ASN A 37 -45.29 2.34 22.18
C ASN A 37 -45.69 3.38 21.13
N ILE A 38 -46.79 3.14 20.47
CA ILE A 38 -47.51 4.02 19.54
C ILE A 38 -48.36 4.98 20.36
N THR A 39 -48.32 6.29 20.05
CA THR A 39 -49.50 7.14 20.20
C THR A 39 -49.41 8.34 19.25
N ASP A 40 -50.38 8.38 18.41
CA ASP A 40 -50.94 9.30 17.47
C ASP A 40 -50.92 10.78 17.91
N GLN A 41 -50.58 11.71 16.96
CA GLN A 41 -51.38 12.93 16.72
C GLN A 41 -50.78 13.84 15.61
N THR A 42 -51.59 13.92 14.51
CA THR A 42 -51.89 15.12 13.67
C THR A 42 -50.79 16.03 13.09
N SER A 43 -50.84 16.05 11.75
CA SER A 43 -50.29 17.03 10.77
C SER A 43 -50.78 18.47 10.95
N PRO A 44 -50.32 19.43 10.10
CA PRO A 44 -49.24 19.51 9.11
C PRO A 44 -48.46 20.84 9.18
N THR A 45 -47.24 20.88 8.69
CA THR A 45 -46.74 22.13 8.04
C THR A 45 -45.51 21.82 7.18
N SER A 46 -45.63 22.19 5.93
CA SER A 46 -44.65 22.12 4.88
C SER A 46 -43.33 22.81 5.27
N VAL A 47 -42.22 22.06 5.19
CA VAL A 47 -40.90 22.67 5.07
C VAL A 47 -40.16 21.98 3.95
N VAL A 48 -39.76 22.76 2.99
CA VAL A 48 -38.99 22.49 1.80
C VAL A 48 -37.78 21.63 2.14
N SER A 49 -37.74 20.42 1.59
CA SER A 49 -36.59 19.54 1.65
C SER A 49 -35.53 20.07 0.68
N SER A 50 -34.57 20.83 1.20
CA SER A 50 -33.35 21.13 0.47
C SER A 50 -32.49 19.88 0.45
N THR A 51 -32.66 19.05 -0.57
CA THR A 51 -31.70 18.01 -0.89
C THR A 51 -30.44 18.67 -1.42
N THR A 52 -29.49 18.91 -0.55
CA THR A 52 -28.12 19.20 -0.96
C THR A 52 -27.55 17.93 -1.57
N PRO A 53 -27.20 17.89 -2.87
CA PRO A 53 -26.46 16.76 -3.40
C PRO A 53 -25.09 16.78 -2.72
N THR A 54 -24.82 15.78 -1.91
CA THR A 54 -23.46 15.49 -1.43
C THR A 54 -22.65 15.08 -2.66
N ASN A 55 -22.08 16.06 -3.31
CA ASN A 55 -21.02 15.84 -4.29
C ASN A 55 -19.79 15.36 -3.51
N THR A 56 -19.67 14.06 -3.31
CA THR A 56 -18.40 13.47 -2.96
C THR A 56 -17.46 13.76 -4.13
N PRO A 57 -16.41 14.58 -3.97
CA PRO A 57 -15.48 14.81 -5.06
C PRO A 57 -14.82 13.47 -5.37
N THR A 58 -15.05 12.94 -6.55
CA THR A 58 -14.20 11.89 -7.11
C THR A 58 -12.83 12.52 -7.28
N VAL A 59 -11.97 12.35 -6.28
CA VAL A 59 -10.59 12.83 -6.36
C VAL A 59 -9.88 11.92 -7.34
N THR A 60 -9.80 12.35 -8.58
CA THR A 60 -8.88 11.76 -9.54
C THR A 60 -7.47 12.00 -9.00
N PRO A 61 -6.63 10.97 -8.85
CA PRO A 61 -5.24 11.16 -8.41
C PRO A 61 -4.55 12.17 -9.33
N GLN A 62 -4.15 13.29 -8.78
CA GLN A 62 -3.35 14.29 -9.50
C GLN A 62 -1.89 14.04 -9.16
N ILE A 63 -1.08 13.73 -10.17
CA ILE A 63 0.38 13.67 -10.01
C ILE A 63 0.86 15.08 -9.73
N LEU A 64 1.42 15.29 -8.53
CA LEU A 64 1.89 16.58 -8.05
C LEU A 64 3.33 16.84 -8.49
N ASN A 65 4.13 15.78 -8.60
CA ASN A 65 5.53 15.85 -8.99
C ASN A 65 5.94 14.55 -9.69
N THR A 66 6.70 14.67 -10.78
CA THR A 66 7.27 13.53 -11.49
C THR A 66 8.76 13.72 -11.64
N GLN A 67 9.55 12.72 -11.25
CA GLN A 67 11.00 12.68 -11.43
C GLN A 67 11.40 11.38 -12.12
N THR A 68 12.24 11.47 -13.14
CA THR A 68 12.89 10.32 -13.76
C THR A 68 14.38 10.35 -13.44
N LEU A 69 14.87 9.30 -12.77
CA LEU A 69 16.28 9.16 -12.45
C LEU A 69 17.07 8.62 -13.65
N PRO A 70 18.40 8.85 -13.71
CA PRO A 70 19.24 8.38 -14.83
C PRO A 70 19.23 6.85 -15.05
N ASN A 71 18.94 6.07 -14.00
CA ASN A 71 18.80 4.61 -14.03
C ASN A 71 17.42 4.12 -14.50
N GLY A 72 16.53 5.05 -14.90
CA GLY A 72 15.22 4.73 -15.43
C GLY A 72 14.10 4.58 -14.38
N LEU A 73 14.40 4.77 -13.09
CA LEU A 73 13.36 4.82 -12.05
C LEU A 73 12.50 6.07 -12.24
N ILE A 74 11.19 5.91 -12.32
CA ILE A 74 10.24 7.02 -12.34
C ILE A 74 9.54 7.09 -10.99
N ILE A 75 9.54 8.28 -10.40
CA ILE A 75 8.95 8.61 -9.12
C ILE A 75 7.86 9.65 -9.35
N GLU A 76 6.65 9.34 -8.93
CA GLU A 76 5.48 10.21 -9.10
C GLU A 76 4.80 10.39 -7.74
N ASP A 77 4.82 11.62 -7.21
CA ASP A 77 4.10 11.94 -5.98
C ASP A 77 2.64 12.27 -6.28
N GLU A 78 1.72 11.49 -5.76
CA GLU A 78 0.28 11.72 -5.84
C GLU A 78 -0.22 12.54 -4.65
N ILE A 79 0.32 12.27 -3.46
CA ILE A 79 0.07 13.03 -2.25
C ILE A 79 1.40 13.28 -1.55
N ILE A 80 1.71 14.53 -1.26
CA ILE A 80 2.85 14.89 -0.43
C ILE A 80 2.43 14.85 1.03
N GLY A 81 3.01 13.92 1.80
CA GLY A 81 2.76 13.80 3.22
C GLY A 81 3.22 15.03 4.02
N GLN A 82 2.71 15.17 5.23
CA GLN A 82 3.04 16.29 6.13
C GLN A 82 3.93 15.86 7.31
N GLY A 83 4.16 14.55 7.48
CA GLY A 83 4.94 14.02 8.57
C GLY A 83 6.45 14.01 8.30
N GLN A 84 7.17 13.22 9.09
CA GLN A 84 8.63 13.02 8.97
C GLN A 84 8.98 12.45 7.59
N GLU A 85 10.14 12.85 7.07
CA GLU A 85 10.69 12.39 5.80
C GLU A 85 11.54 11.14 5.98
N ALA A 86 11.32 10.14 5.14
CA ALA A 86 12.03 8.88 5.12
C ALA A 86 13.46 9.04 4.58
N LYS A 87 14.43 8.49 5.30
CA LYS A 87 15.86 8.51 4.99
C LYS A 87 16.43 7.11 4.90
N SER A 88 17.58 6.98 4.23
CA SER A 88 18.32 5.72 4.21
C SER A 88 18.64 5.26 5.64
N GLY A 89 18.36 3.98 5.91
CA GLY A 89 18.51 3.37 7.23
C GLY A 89 17.26 3.38 8.10
N ASP A 90 16.24 4.14 7.74
CA ASP A 90 14.98 4.16 8.50
C ASP A 90 14.21 2.84 8.35
N THR A 91 13.60 2.41 9.44
CA THR A 91 12.57 1.36 9.41
C THR A 91 11.22 2.01 9.19
N ILE A 92 10.52 1.59 8.14
CA ILE A 92 9.23 2.15 7.75
C ILE A 92 8.11 1.13 7.85
N SER A 93 6.89 1.63 8.02
CA SER A 93 5.63 0.91 7.87
C SER A 93 4.88 1.51 6.68
N ILE A 94 4.56 0.69 5.67
CA ILE A 94 4.07 1.16 4.38
C ILE A 94 3.00 0.22 3.82
N HIS A 95 1.94 0.79 3.27
CA HIS A 95 1.05 0.05 2.37
C HIS A 95 1.55 0.13 0.94
N TYR A 96 1.34 -0.97 0.20
CA TYR A 96 1.66 -1.02 -1.21
C TYR A 96 0.70 -1.87 -2.02
N THR A 97 0.61 -1.55 -3.30
CA THR A 97 0.03 -2.41 -4.35
C THR A 97 1.01 -2.48 -5.51
N GLY A 98 1.44 -3.69 -5.85
CA GLY A 98 2.32 -3.95 -6.97
C GLY A 98 1.57 -4.49 -8.19
N THR A 99 1.76 -3.86 -9.35
CA THR A 99 1.16 -4.24 -10.62
C THR A 99 2.20 -4.32 -11.72
N PHE A 100 1.90 -5.08 -12.77
CA PHE A 100 2.61 -5.02 -14.04
C PHE A 100 2.14 -3.82 -14.87
N THR A 101 2.85 -3.52 -15.96
CA THR A 101 2.49 -2.43 -16.88
C THR A 101 1.13 -2.61 -17.57
N ASN A 102 0.60 -3.82 -17.61
CA ASN A 102 -0.74 -4.13 -18.11
C ASN A 102 -1.85 -3.99 -17.04
N GLY A 103 -1.51 -3.51 -15.82
CA GLY A 103 -2.42 -3.32 -14.72
C GLY A 103 -2.73 -4.56 -13.88
N VAL A 104 -2.20 -5.74 -14.25
CA VAL A 104 -2.42 -6.96 -13.46
C VAL A 104 -1.65 -6.86 -12.15
N LYS A 105 -2.36 -6.97 -11.03
CA LYS A 105 -1.79 -6.98 -9.69
C LYS A 105 -1.07 -8.31 -9.43
N PHE A 106 0.15 -8.25 -8.88
CA PHE A 106 0.89 -9.44 -8.46
C PHE A 106 1.03 -9.56 -6.94
N ASP A 107 0.98 -8.43 -6.20
CA ASP A 107 1.04 -8.44 -4.74
C ASP A 107 0.45 -7.16 -4.15
N SER A 108 -0.08 -7.23 -2.92
CA SER A 108 -0.53 -6.08 -2.15
C SER A 108 -0.55 -6.36 -0.65
N SER A 109 -0.07 -5.41 0.14
CA SER A 109 -0.21 -5.43 1.59
C SER A 109 -1.66 -5.23 2.04
N LEU A 110 -2.47 -4.56 1.23
CA LEU A 110 -3.89 -4.33 1.49
C LEU A 110 -4.70 -5.64 1.46
N ASP A 111 -4.32 -6.60 0.61
CA ASP A 111 -4.98 -7.92 0.54
C ASP A 111 -4.81 -8.71 1.84
N ARG A 112 -3.77 -8.38 2.61
CA ARG A 112 -3.47 -9.00 3.91
C ARG A 112 -3.94 -8.17 5.09
N ASN A 113 -4.49 -6.96 4.84
CA ASN A 113 -4.85 -5.98 5.87
C ASN A 113 -3.71 -5.72 6.87
N GLN A 114 -2.47 -5.78 6.41
CA GLN A 114 -1.28 -5.60 7.24
C GLN A 114 -0.24 -4.79 6.48
N PRO A 115 0.21 -3.64 7.04
CA PRO A 115 1.32 -2.89 6.49
C PRO A 115 2.59 -3.75 6.40
N PHE A 116 3.41 -3.45 5.42
CA PHE A 116 4.73 -4.05 5.27
C PHE A 116 5.75 -3.21 6.04
N GLU A 117 6.53 -3.88 6.88
CA GLU A 117 7.62 -3.24 7.61
C GLU A 117 8.96 -3.66 7.01
N THR A 118 9.82 -2.67 6.75
CA THR A 118 11.16 -2.90 6.20
C THR A 118 12.08 -1.73 6.50
N GLN A 119 13.38 -1.97 6.46
CA GLN A 119 14.39 -0.94 6.47
C GLN A 119 14.74 -0.57 5.02
N ILE A 120 14.79 0.73 4.71
CA ILE A 120 15.05 1.23 3.35
C ILE A 120 16.45 1.78 3.17
N GLY A 121 16.95 1.77 1.91
CA GLY A 121 18.27 2.29 1.55
C GLY A 121 19.42 1.42 2.00
N VAL A 122 19.19 0.16 2.40
CA VAL A 122 20.18 -0.76 2.94
C VAL A 122 20.21 -2.13 2.24
N GLY A 123 19.47 -2.30 1.15
CA GLY A 123 19.44 -3.53 0.35
C GLY A 123 18.52 -4.63 0.91
N GLN A 124 17.57 -4.30 1.77
CA GLN A 124 16.56 -5.25 2.25
C GLN A 124 15.41 -5.46 1.26
N VAL A 125 15.22 -4.51 0.37
CA VAL A 125 14.20 -4.52 -0.67
C VAL A 125 14.83 -4.34 -2.05
N ILE A 126 14.04 -4.39 -3.11
CA ILE A 126 14.54 -4.12 -4.47
C ILE A 126 15.08 -2.68 -4.57
N LYS A 127 16.09 -2.48 -5.40
CA LYS A 127 16.79 -1.19 -5.53
C LYS A 127 15.84 -0.03 -5.83
N GLY A 128 14.81 -0.27 -6.65
CA GLY A 128 13.82 0.74 -6.95
C GLY A 128 13.06 1.25 -5.71
N TRP A 129 12.86 0.42 -4.70
CA TRP A 129 12.30 0.84 -3.42
C TRP A 129 13.33 1.56 -2.57
N ASP A 130 14.54 1.01 -2.44
CA ASP A 130 15.62 1.62 -1.66
C ASP A 130 15.93 3.06 -2.12
N GLU A 131 15.79 3.33 -3.42
CA GLU A 131 15.99 4.67 -3.96
C GLU A 131 14.68 5.48 -3.97
N GLY A 132 13.56 4.84 -4.36
CA GLY A 132 12.30 5.52 -4.64
C GLY A 132 11.49 5.91 -3.41
N VAL A 133 11.69 5.26 -2.27
CA VAL A 133 10.97 5.59 -1.02
C VAL A 133 11.65 6.70 -0.23
N ILE A 134 12.94 6.88 -0.40
CA ILE A 134 13.67 7.99 0.23
C ILE A 134 13.05 9.33 -0.18
N GLY A 135 12.89 10.23 0.80
CA GLY A 135 12.24 11.52 0.60
C GLY A 135 10.71 11.51 0.69
N MET A 136 10.06 10.34 0.78
CA MET A 136 8.63 10.29 1.11
C MET A 136 8.40 10.82 2.53
N LYS A 137 7.28 11.50 2.73
CA LYS A 137 6.85 11.93 4.06
C LYS A 137 5.68 11.07 4.55
N ILE A 138 5.59 10.86 5.86
CA ILE A 138 4.46 10.15 6.47
C ILE A 138 3.14 10.79 6.02
N GLY A 139 2.18 9.93 5.60
CA GLY A 139 0.91 10.31 5.00
C GLY A 139 0.99 10.60 3.50
N GLY A 140 2.17 10.44 2.88
CA GLY A 140 2.37 10.61 1.44
C GLY A 140 1.97 9.37 0.66
N LYS A 141 1.56 9.61 -0.61
CA LYS A 141 1.32 8.58 -1.61
C LYS A 141 2.22 8.82 -2.81
N ARG A 142 2.88 7.75 -3.25
CA ARG A 142 3.86 7.77 -4.31
C ARG A 142 3.69 6.56 -5.21
N ARG A 143 3.81 6.80 -6.50
CA ARG A 143 3.90 5.75 -7.51
C ARG A 143 5.34 5.62 -7.97
N LEU A 144 5.83 4.38 -8.01
CA LEU A 144 7.14 4.05 -8.56
C LEU A 144 6.96 3.19 -9.80
N THR A 145 7.58 3.60 -10.92
CA THR A 145 7.75 2.71 -12.08
C THR A 145 9.21 2.25 -12.10
N ILE A 146 9.40 0.97 -11.85
CA ILE A 146 10.71 0.36 -11.57
C ILE A 146 11.12 -0.52 -12.74
N PRO A 147 12.20 -0.17 -13.47
CA PRO A 147 12.70 -1.01 -14.55
C PRO A 147 13.28 -2.33 -13.99
N PRO A 148 13.40 -3.37 -14.84
CA PRO A 148 13.84 -4.71 -14.39
C PRO A 148 15.15 -4.72 -13.62
N ASP A 149 16.13 -3.89 -14.02
CA ASP A 149 17.46 -3.86 -13.40
C ASP A 149 17.47 -3.34 -11.96
N LEU A 150 16.41 -2.61 -11.59
CA LEU A 150 16.18 -2.13 -10.23
C LEU A 150 15.14 -2.98 -9.46
N ALA A 151 14.67 -4.06 -10.10
CA ALA A 151 13.70 -5.01 -9.55
C ALA A 151 14.29 -6.44 -9.52
N TYR A 152 13.68 -7.37 -10.23
CA TYR A 152 14.07 -8.79 -10.21
C TYR A 152 14.85 -9.23 -11.46
N GLY A 153 15.14 -8.30 -12.37
CA GLY A 153 16.02 -8.49 -13.53
C GLY A 153 15.61 -9.61 -14.49
N PRO A 154 16.61 -10.21 -15.18
CA PRO A 154 16.37 -11.26 -16.17
C PRO A 154 15.90 -12.59 -15.59
N LYS A 155 15.94 -12.76 -14.27
CA LYS A 155 15.48 -13.99 -13.60
C LYS A 155 14.02 -13.94 -13.22
N GLY A 156 13.48 -12.73 -12.88
CA GLY A 156 12.15 -12.60 -12.32
C GLY A 156 12.00 -13.39 -10.99
N ILE A 157 10.75 -13.74 -10.66
CA ILE A 157 10.39 -14.66 -9.57
C ILE A 157 9.52 -15.77 -10.17
N THR A 158 9.98 -17.01 -10.10
CA THR A 158 9.26 -18.16 -10.65
C THR A 158 7.83 -18.24 -10.11
N GLY A 159 6.85 -18.29 -11.00
CA GLY A 159 5.43 -18.39 -10.66
C GLY A 159 4.75 -17.07 -10.28
N SER A 160 5.50 -15.96 -10.16
CA SER A 160 4.94 -14.68 -9.73
C SER A 160 5.33 -13.51 -10.65
N ILE A 161 6.62 -13.31 -10.91
CA ILE A 161 7.12 -12.18 -11.70
C ILE A 161 7.91 -12.70 -12.90
N PRO A 162 7.44 -12.45 -14.14
CA PRO A 162 8.17 -12.84 -15.34
C PRO A 162 9.55 -12.19 -15.44
N PRO A 163 10.49 -12.80 -16.17
CA PRO A 163 11.77 -12.19 -16.49
C PRO A 163 11.62 -10.83 -17.17
N ASN A 164 12.51 -9.90 -16.85
CA ASN A 164 12.57 -8.55 -17.44
C ASN A 164 11.26 -7.75 -17.30
N SER A 165 10.54 -7.94 -16.19
CA SER A 165 9.32 -7.19 -15.92
C SER A 165 9.62 -5.82 -15.35
N THR A 166 9.04 -4.77 -15.94
CA THR A 166 8.87 -3.48 -15.30
C THR A 166 7.73 -3.56 -14.31
N LEU A 167 7.94 -3.06 -13.10
CA LEU A 167 6.97 -3.11 -12.02
C LEU A 167 6.48 -1.72 -11.67
N ILE A 168 5.20 -1.62 -11.34
CA ILE A 168 4.58 -0.40 -10.86
C ILE A 168 4.13 -0.64 -9.43
N PHE A 169 4.53 0.24 -8.51
CA PHE A 169 4.09 0.20 -7.12
C PHE A 169 3.38 1.49 -6.76
N GLU A 170 2.21 1.37 -6.19
CA GLU A 170 1.53 2.44 -5.47
C GLU A 170 1.82 2.26 -3.99
N LEU A 171 2.36 3.31 -3.36
CA LEU A 171 2.88 3.30 -2.00
C LEU A 171 2.17 4.33 -1.13
N GLU A 172 1.89 3.98 0.12
CA GLU A 172 1.41 4.89 1.14
C GLU A 172 2.26 4.74 2.41
N LEU A 173 3.05 5.75 2.74
CA LEU A 173 3.93 5.75 3.92
C LEU A 173 3.12 6.09 5.16
N LEU A 174 3.06 5.14 6.11
CA LEU A 174 2.26 5.26 7.32
C LEU A 174 3.08 5.73 8.52
N GLU A 175 4.29 5.19 8.69
CA GLU A 175 5.11 5.41 9.87
C GLU A 175 6.60 5.26 9.56
N ILE A 176 7.43 5.97 10.32
CA ILE A 176 8.89 5.80 10.41
C ILE A 176 9.20 5.50 11.88
N LYS A 177 9.91 4.39 12.12
CA LYS A 177 10.24 3.86 13.46
C LYS A 177 11.69 4.15 13.81
#